data_a9b94fe8c92a8ac3b59dba29a499ea88
#
_entry.id   a9b94fe8c92a8ac3b59dba29a499ea88
#
_cell.length_a   1.000
_cell.length_b   1.000
_cell.length_c   1.000
_cell.angle_alpha   90.00
_cell.angle_beta   90.00
_cell.angle_gamma   90.00
#
_symmetry.space_group_name_H-M   'P 1'
#
loop_
_entity.id
_entity.type
_entity.pdbx_description
1 polymer ?
#
loop_
_entity_poly.entity_id
_entity_poly.type
_entity_poly.pdbx_seq_one_letter_code
_entity_poly.pdbx_strand_id
1 'polypeptide(L)'
;MIPLIFAIFGDMDSAASAALTAARDDCPRQYECGGVIYEDSGHHYHVSAPLTSHKHFGLDIPQYTEGRPEGWRIVADYHTHICSQHNRLFANFFSPADAIVNQAFHTVGYMLSLCDGNVRRYDPSQDDRDDEVVHFTSGREIYLTCGHISGWVELEAL
;
A
#
# COMPACT_ATOMS: atom_id res chain seq x y z
N MET A 1 21.17 -2.87 -4.47
CA MET A 1 20.98 -1.66 -3.62
C MET A 1 19.61 -1.11 -3.95
N ILE A 2 18.72 -1.05 -2.98
CA ILE A 2 17.33 -0.56 -3.19
C ILE A 2 17.42 0.97 -3.24
N PRO A 3 16.95 1.61 -4.32
CA PRO A 3 16.93 3.06 -4.37
C PRO A 3 15.97 3.58 -3.30
N LEU A 4 16.43 4.52 -2.51
CA LEU A 4 15.67 5.21 -1.46
C LEU A 4 15.30 6.62 -1.93
N ILE A 5 14.17 7.10 -1.49
CA ILE A 5 13.88 8.53 -1.51
C ILE A 5 14.69 9.15 -0.37
N PHE A 6 15.59 10.08 -0.68
CA PHE A 6 16.55 10.65 0.27
C PHE A 6 15.93 11.59 1.32
N ALA A 7 14.74 11.31 1.80
CA ALA A 7 14.10 12.04 2.89
C ALA A 7 13.94 11.12 4.09
N ILE A 8 14.17 11.69 5.27
CA ILE A 8 13.95 11.01 6.56
C ILE A 8 12.73 11.63 7.18
N PHE A 9 11.79 10.80 7.61
CA PHE A 9 10.51 11.24 8.17
C PHE A 9 10.43 10.89 9.65
N GLY A 10 9.79 11.75 10.43
CA GLY A 10 9.55 11.53 11.85
C GLY A 10 8.31 10.69 12.15
N ASP A 11 7.42 10.52 11.16
CA ASP A 11 6.23 9.68 11.28
C ASP A 11 5.94 8.94 9.98
N MET A 12 5.21 7.85 10.11
CA MET A 12 4.94 6.92 9.01
C MET A 12 3.93 7.47 8.00
N ASP A 13 2.93 8.24 8.44
CA ASP A 13 1.92 8.82 7.55
C ASP A 13 2.54 9.88 6.62
N SER A 14 3.45 10.71 7.14
CA SER A 14 4.23 11.66 6.33
C SER A 14 5.12 10.95 5.31
N ALA A 15 5.76 9.86 5.71
CA ALA A 15 6.55 9.03 4.81
C ALA A 15 5.70 8.44 3.69
N ALA A 16 4.53 7.91 4.02
CA ALA A 16 3.59 7.34 3.06
C ALA A 16 3.06 8.39 2.08
N SER A 17 2.70 9.58 2.58
CA SER A 17 2.24 10.68 1.74
C SER A 17 3.29 11.10 0.71
N ALA A 18 4.55 11.24 1.12
CA ALA A 18 5.65 11.55 0.21
C ALA A 18 5.88 10.43 -0.82
N ALA A 19 5.83 9.17 -0.39
CA ALA A 19 5.98 8.00 -1.24
C ALA A 19 4.89 7.90 -2.31
N LEU A 20 3.64 8.09 -1.92
CA LEU A 20 2.50 8.05 -2.83
C LEU A 20 2.48 9.25 -3.78
N THR A 21 2.93 10.42 -3.34
CA THR A 21 3.13 11.57 -4.21
C THR A 21 4.15 11.26 -5.30
N ALA A 22 5.31 10.69 -4.93
CA ALA A 22 6.32 10.26 -5.89
C ALA A 22 5.78 9.18 -6.86
N ALA A 23 5.05 8.19 -6.35
CA ALA A 23 4.43 7.16 -7.18
C ALA A 23 3.42 7.75 -8.17
N ARG A 24 2.59 8.70 -7.73
CA ARG A 24 1.63 9.40 -8.61
C ARG A 24 2.32 10.18 -9.72
N ASP A 25 3.42 10.86 -9.41
CA ASP A 25 4.06 11.81 -10.31
C ASP A 25 5.07 11.14 -11.25
N ASP A 26 5.75 10.10 -10.79
CA ASP A 26 6.86 9.47 -11.50
C ASP A 26 6.47 8.18 -12.24
N CYS A 27 5.34 7.56 -11.89
CA CYS A 27 4.93 6.30 -12.48
C CYS A 27 3.95 6.48 -13.64
N PRO A 28 3.99 5.57 -14.63
CA PRO A 28 3.00 5.52 -15.70
C PRO A 28 1.60 5.23 -15.11
N ARG A 29 0.64 6.10 -15.39
CA ARG A 29 -0.73 6.02 -14.82
C ARG A 29 -1.52 4.77 -15.16
N GLN A 30 -1.06 3.98 -16.15
CA GLN A 30 -1.69 2.72 -16.54
C GLN A 30 -1.21 1.53 -15.73
N TYR A 31 -0.24 1.69 -14.84
CA TYR A 31 0.30 0.62 -14.01
C TYR A 31 0.23 0.97 -12.53
N GLU A 32 0.07 -0.04 -11.70
CA GLU A 32 0.24 0.12 -10.27
C GLU A 32 1.71 0.30 -9.94
N CYS A 33 1.98 1.22 -9.04
CA CYS A 33 3.31 1.52 -8.53
C CYS A 33 3.30 1.53 -7.02
N GLY A 34 4.39 1.12 -6.41
CA GLY A 34 4.52 1.14 -4.97
C GLY A 34 5.87 0.67 -4.49
N GLY A 35 5.98 0.51 -3.20
CA GLY A 35 7.18 0.11 -2.51
C GLY A 35 6.94 -0.10 -1.04
N VAL A 36 7.99 0.07 -0.24
CA VAL A 36 7.94 -0.14 1.22
C VAL A 36 8.43 1.07 1.98
N ILE A 37 8.01 1.14 3.24
CA ILE A 37 8.50 2.07 4.24
C ILE A 37 9.28 1.26 5.27
N TYR A 38 10.51 1.68 5.49
CA TYR A 38 11.38 1.12 6.51
C TYR A 38 11.39 2.01 7.75
N GLU A 39 11.56 1.41 8.90
CA GLU A 39 11.91 2.07 10.14
C GLU A 39 13.32 1.66 10.54
N ASP A 40 14.17 2.64 10.88
CA ASP A 40 15.51 2.39 11.40
C ASP A 40 15.53 2.26 12.93
N SER A 41 16.68 1.97 13.49
CA SER A 41 16.86 1.81 14.95
C SER A 41 16.64 3.11 15.75
N GLY A 42 16.62 4.26 15.09
CA GLY A 42 16.31 5.56 15.69
C GLY A 42 14.82 5.94 15.58
N HIS A 43 13.98 5.01 15.11
CA HIS A 43 12.56 5.25 14.84
C HIS A 43 12.29 6.33 13.78
N HIS A 44 13.19 6.46 12.81
CA HIS A 44 12.95 7.29 11.65
C HIS A 44 12.48 6.42 10.48
N TYR A 45 11.69 7.04 9.59
CA TYR A 45 11.08 6.35 8.46
C TYR A 45 11.78 6.72 7.15
N HIS A 46 12.03 5.69 6.35
CA HIS A 46 12.71 5.78 5.06
C HIS A 46 11.86 5.10 4.00
N VAL A 47 11.78 5.68 2.83
CA VAL A 47 10.91 5.22 1.75
C VAL A 47 11.74 4.64 0.62
N SER A 48 11.40 3.45 0.14
CA SER A 48 11.94 2.96 -1.13
C SER A 48 11.39 3.77 -2.30
N ALA A 49 12.16 3.90 -3.37
CA ALA A 49 11.61 4.46 -4.61
C ALA A 49 10.46 3.60 -5.14
N PRO A 50 9.42 4.19 -5.75
CA PRO A 50 8.32 3.43 -6.30
C PRO A 50 8.80 2.56 -7.47
N LEU A 51 8.32 1.32 -7.49
CA LEU A 51 8.53 0.35 -8.56
C LEU A 51 7.21 0.03 -9.22
N THR A 52 7.26 -0.41 -10.45
CA THR A 52 6.10 -0.96 -11.16
C THR A 52 6.43 -2.32 -11.72
N SER A 53 5.49 -3.26 -11.61
CA SER A 53 5.59 -4.57 -12.27
C SER A 53 5.08 -4.55 -13.71
N HIS A 54 4.72 -3.37 -14.24
CA HIS A 54 4.10 -3.18 -15.55
C HIS A 54 2.81 -3.99 -15.74
N LYS A 55 2.11 -4.27 -14.65
CA LYS A 55 0.79 -4.91 -14.64
C LYS A 55 -0.28 -3.84 -14.42
N HIS A 56 -1.42 -4.00 -15.06
CA HIS A 56 -2.57 -3.11 -14.82
C HIS A 56 -3.21 -3.33 -13.46
N PHE A 57 -3.09 -4.54 -12.93
CA PHE A 57 -3.57 -4.93 -11.62
C PHE A 57 -2.52 -5.78 -10.92
N GLY A 58 -2.29 -5.47 -9.66
CA GLY A 58 -1.34 -6.16 -8.82
C GLY A 58 0.09 -5.65 -8.96
N LEU A 59 0.73 -5.50 -7.86
CA LEU A 59 2.10 -5.06 -7.71
C LEU A 59 2.89 -6.12 -6.96
N ASP A 60 3.99 -6.55 -7.55
CA ASP A 60 4.97 -7.36 -6.85
C ASP A 60 5.92 -6.40 -6.10
N ILE A 61 6.00 -6.52 -4.80
CA ILE A 61 6.90 -5.72 -3.96
C ILE A 61 8.07 -6.62 -3.53
N PRO A 62 9.17 -6.65 -4.32
CA PRO A 62 10.28 -7.55 -4.06
C PRO A 62 11.01 -7.24 -2.75
N GLN A 63 10.88 -6.02 -2.22
CA GLN A 63 11.50 -5.59 -0.98
C GLN A 63 11.10 -6.45 0.22
N TYR A 64 9.93 -7.08 0.20
CA TYR A 64 9.51 -8.01 1.25
C TYR A 64 10.40 -9.25 1.34
N THR A 65 11.00 -9.65 0.22
CA THR A 65 11.85 -10.85 0.11
C THR A 65 13.33 -10.53 -0.12
N GLU A 66 13.66 -9.29 -0.47
CA GLU A 66 15.02 -8.84 -0.69
C GLU A 66 15.70 -8.38 0.61
N GLY A 67 17.03 -8.31 0.57
CA GLY A 67 17.81 -7.79 1.67
C GLY A 67 17.54 -6.31 1.95
N ARG A 68 17.54 -5.95 3.21
CA ARG A 68 17.38 -4.58 3.72
C ARG A 68 18.62 -4.16 4.51
N PRO A 69 18.83 -2.85 4.73
CA PRO A 69 19.89 -2.38 5.59
C PRO A 69 19.85 -3.03 6.98
N GLU A 70 21.00 -3.28 7.55
CA GLU A 70 21.11 -3.87 8.89
C GLU A 70 20.43 -2.96 9.94
N GLY A 71 19.64 -3.55 10.82
CA GLY A 71 18.89 -2.82 11.85
C GLY A 71 17.60 -2.15 11.37
N TRP A 72 17.29 -2.22 10.07
CA TRP A 72 16.05 -1.69 9.53
C TRP A 72 14.97 -2.77 9.44
N ARG A 73 13.70 -2.38 9.63
CA ARG A 73 12.56 -3.26 9.43
C ARG A 73 11.56 -2.64 8.45
N ILE A 74 10.87 -3.46 7.69
CA ILE A 74 9.73 -3.01 6.91
C ILE A 74 8.55 -2.87 7.87
N VAL A 75 7.92 -1.70 7.88
CA VAL A 75 6.78 -1.38 8.75
C VAL A 75 5.51 -1.11 7.97
N ALA A 76 5.65 -0.73 6.70
CA ALA A 76 4.51 -0.50 5.82
C ALA A 76 4.89 -0.76 4.36
N ASP A 77 3.87 -0.95 3.53
CA ASP A 77 3.96 -0.80 2.09
C ASP A 77 3.05 0.35 1.61
N TYR A 78 3.29 0.77 0.38
CA TYR A 78 2.46 1.78 -0.27
C TYR A 78 2.30 1.44 -1.76
N HIS A 79 1.14 1.72 -2.32
CA HIS A 79 0.89 1.53 -3.75
C HIS A 79 -0.24 2.42 -4.27
N THR A 80 -0.29 2.56 -5.58
CA THR A 80 -1.36 3.26 -6.28
C THR A 80 -2.34 2.27 -6.87
N HIS A 81 -3.63 2.58 -6.80
CA HIS A 81 -4.66 1.91 -7.59
C HIS A 81 -4.99 2.73 -8.83
N ILE A 82 -4.88 2.12 -10.01
CA ILE A 82 -5.18 2.78 -11.27
C ILE A 82 -6.68 3.07 -11.40
N CYS A 83 -7.01 4.15 -12.12
CA CYS A 83 -8.38 4.50 -12.43
C CYS A 83 -8.71 4.12 -13.86
N SER A 84 -9.59 3.16 -14.05
CA SER A 84 -10.10 2.76 -15.35
C SER A 84 -11.63 2.59 -15.32
N GLN A 85 -12.26 2.55 -16.48
CA GLN A 85 -13.71 2.33 -16.55
C GLN A 85 -14.15 0.99 -15.93
N HIS A 86 -13.27 -0.01 -15.95
CA HIS A 86 -13.56 -1.35 -15.47
C HIS A 86 -13.39 -1.53 -13.96
N ASN A 87 -12.56 -0.69 -13.32
CA ASN A 87 -12.26 -0.84 -11.88
C ASN A 87 -12.65 0.38 -11.03
N ARG A 88 -13.32 1.38 -11.61
CA ARG A 88 -13.60 2.67 -10.95
C ARG A 88 -14.25 2.53 -9.57
N LEU A 89 -15.12 1.53 -9.41
CA LEU A 89 -15.80 1.27 -8.13
C LEU A 89 -14.87 0.64 -7.08
N PHE A 90 -13.81 -0.01 -7.51
CA PHE A 90 -12.92 -0.81 -6.66
C PHE A 90 -11.59 -0.15 -6.40
N ALA A 91 -11.19 0.78 -7.27
CA ALA A 91 -9.92 1.50 -7.14
C ALA A 91 -9.79 2.28 -5.83
N ASN A 92 -10.92 2.57 -5.17
CA ASN A 92 -10.96 3.31 -3.91
C ASN A 92 -10.83 2.44 -2.66
N PHE A 93 -10.62 1.13 -2.81
CA PHE A 93 -10.55 0.21 -1.69
C PHE A 93 -9.31 -0.68 -1.78
N PHE A 94 -8.78 -1.09 -0.62
CA PHE A 94 -7.80 -2.16 -0.56
C PHE A 94 -8.38 -3.44 -1.14
N SER A 95 -7.60 -4.13 -1.96
CA SER A 95 -7.98 -5.46 -2.41
C SER A 95 -7.76 -6.49 -1.30
N PRO A 96 -8.43 -7.66 -1.37
CA PRO A 96 -8.12 -8.75 -0.44
C PRO A 96 -6.66 -9.17 -0.48
N ALA A 97 -6.02 -9.11 -1.65
CA ALA A 97 -4.60 -9.43 -1.80
C ALA A 97 -3.72 -8.46 -0.99
N ASP A 98 -4.02 -7.16 -1.02
CA ASP A 98 -3.30 -6.16 -0.22
C ASP A 98 -3.44 -6.45 1.27
N ALA A 99 -4.67 -6.69 1.73
CA ALA A 99 -4.94 -6.99 3.14
C ALA A 99 -4.23 -8.28 3.59
N ILE A 100 -4.23 -9.33 2.77
CA ILE A 100 -3.53 -10.59 3.05
C ILE A 100 -2.02 -10.36 3.19
N VAL A 101 -1.42 -9.57 2.31
CA VAL A 101 0.01 -9.23 2.38
C VAL A 101 0.32 -8.50 3.67
N ASN A 102 -0.45 -7.45 3.99
CA ASN A 102 -0.23 -6.67 5.22
C ASN A 102 -0.41 -7.51 6.48
N GLN A 103 -1.39 -8.42 6.51
CA GLN A 103 -1.56 -9.36 7.62
C GLN A 103 -0.40 -10.35 7.74
N ALA A 104 0.04 -10.93 6.62
CA ALA A 104 1.12 -11.93 6.60
C ALA A 104 2.47 -11.34 7.06
N PHE A 105 2.76 -10.10 6.70
CA PHE A 105 4.02 -9.42 7.05
C PHE A 105 3.90 -8.50 8.27
N HIS A 106 2.72 -8.38 8.88
CA HIS A 106 2.46 -7.47 9.99
C HIS A 106 2.85 -6.03 9.70
N THR A 107 2.50 -5.56 8.49
CA THR A 107 2.80 -4.22 8.01
C THR A 107 1.53 -3.41 7.82
N VAL A 108 1.65 -2.09 7.89
CA VAL A 108 0.57 -1.17 7.54
C VAL A 108 0.54 -1.00 6.01
N GLY A 109 -0.64 -1.01 5.41
CA GLY A 109 -0.82 -0.70 3.98
C GLY A 109 -1.25 0.75 3.77
N TYR A 110 -0.66 1.41 2.78
CA TYR A 110 -1.10 2.71 2.29
C TYR A 110 -1.43 2.63 0.80
N MET A 111 -2.58 3.14 0.43
CA MET A 111 -3.05 3.10 -0.94
C MET A 111 -3.55 4.48 -1.39
N LEU A 112 -3.09 4.92 -2.56
CA LEU A 112 -3.61 6.08 -3.26
C LEU A 112 -4.50 5.64 -4.40
N SER A 113 -5.77 6.01 -4.37
CA SER A 113 -6.64 5.85 -5.53
C SER A 113 -6.40 6.97 -6.54
N LEU A 114 -6.08 6.62 -7.78
CA LEU A 114 -6.00 7.58 -8.88
C LEU A 114 -7.40 7.99 -9.40
N CYS A 115 -8.48 7.40 -8.88
CA CYS A 115 -9.85 7.77 -9.20
C CYS A 115 -10.36 8.96 -8.40
N ASP A 116 -10.11 8.99 -7.10
CA ASP A 116 -10.60 10.03 -6.19
C ASP A 116 -9.48 10.89 -5.58
N GLY A 117 -8.23 10.46 -5.72
CA GLY A 117 -7.06 11.18 -5.20
C GLY A 117 -6.88 11.03 -3.69
N ASN A 118 -7.63 10.15 -3.02
CA ASN A 118 -7.55 9.96 -1.59
C ASN A 118 -6.55 8.87 -1.23
N VAL A 119 -5.85 9.09 -0.13
CA VAL A 119 -4.99 8.10 0.51
C VAL A 119 -5.77 7.36 1.59
N ARG A 120 -5.61 6.06 1.61
CA ARG A 120 -6.20 5.16 2.61
C ARG A 120 -5.13 4.37 3.30
N ARG A 121 -5.33 4.15 4.58
CA ARG A 121 -4.44 3.38 5.45
C ARG A 121 -5.18 2.16 5.98
N TYR A 122 -4.56 1.00 5.89
CA TYR A 122 -5.00 -0.24 6.50
C TYR A 122 -3.99 -0.71 7.54
N ASP A 123 -4.46 -0.92 8.76
CA ASP A 123 -3.64 -1.45 9.85
C ASP A 123 -4.22 -2.80 10.29
N PRO A 124 -3.56 -3.92 9.98
CA PRO A 124 -4.07 -5.24 10.32
C PRO A 124 -4.19 -5.48 11.83
N SER A 125 -3.46 -4.73 12.66
CA SER A 125 -3.59 -4.84 14.13
C SER A 125 -4.92 -4.29 14.66
N GLN A 126 -5.63 -3.50 13.85
CA GLN A 126 -6.92 -2.91 14.18
C GLN A 126 -8.07 -3.58 13.40
N ASP A 127 -7.76 -4.59 12.60
CA ASP A 127 -8.77 -5.39 11.89
C ASP A 127 -9.43 -6.34 12.91
N ASP A 128 -10.71 -6.13 13.19
CA ASP A 128 -11.50 -6.90 14.17
C ASP A 128 -12.27 -8.06 13.52
N ARG A 129 -12.01 -8.34 12.25
CA ARG A 129 -12.60 -9.51 11.61
C ARG A 129 -12.05 -10.77 12.27
N ASP A 130 -12.94 -11.55 12.87
CA ASP A 130 -12.64 -12.94 13.16
C ASP A 130 -12.19 -13.65 11.88
N ASP A 131 -11.27 -14.59 11.97
CA ASP A 131 -10.60 -15.34 10.90
C ASP A 131 -11.53 -15.99 9.84
N GLU A 132 -12.62 -15.35 9.49
CA GLU A 132 -13.44 -15.76 8.35
C GLU A 132 -12.60 -15.61 7.09
N VAL A 133 -12.09 -16.74 6.64
CA VAL A 133 -11.54 -16.92 5.30
C VAL A 133 -12.54 -16.31 4.32
N VAL A 134 -12.18 -15.17 3.74
CA VAL A 134 -12.99 -14.55 2.70
C VAL A 134 -13.03 -15.52 1.53
N HIS A 135 -14.13 -16.25 1.41
CA HIS A 135 -14.34 -17.17 0.30
C HIS A 135 -14.52 -16.36 -0.98
N PHE A 136 -13.53 -16.38 -1.83
CA PHE A 136 -13.51 -15.72 -3.13
C PHE A 136 -14.45 -16.41 -4.10
N THR A 137 -15.75 -16.12 -4.05
CA THR A 137 -16.74 -16.72 -4.94
C THR A 137 -17.06 -15.85 -6.15
N SER A 138 -16.88 -14.53 -6.07
CA SER A 138 -16.94 -13.62 -7.23
C SER A 138 -16.12 -12.36 -6.98
N GLY A 139 -15.60 -11.74 -8.05
CA GLY A 139 -14.81 -10.52 -7.94
C GLY A 139 -15.59 -9.36 -7.30
N ARG A 140 -16.89 -9.29 -7.52
CA ARG A 140 -17.76 -8.22 -7.00
C ARG A 140 -17.95 -8.31 -5.48
N GLU A 141 -18.12 -9.51 -4.96
CA GLU A 141 -18.26 -9.75 -3.51
C GLU A 141 -16.96 -9.42 -2.77
N ILE A 142 -15.82 -9.77 -3.35
CA ILE A 142 -14.49 -9.48 -2.82
C ILE A 142 -14.33 -7.99 -2.54
N TYR A 143 -14.63 -7.15 -3.51
CA TYR A 143 -14.45 -5.71 -3.39
C TYR A 143 -15.42 -5.06 -2.39
N LEU A 144 -16.64 -5.52 -2.35
CA LEU A 144 -17.62 -5.06 -1.35
C LEU A 144 -17.16 -5.41 0.07
N THR A 145 -16.59 -6.59 0.25
CA THR A 145 -16.01 -7.01 1.54
C THR A 145 -14.81 -6.15 1.92
N CYS A 146 -13.93 -5.81 0.97
CA CYS A 146 -12.79 -4.91 1.23
C CYS A 146 -13.23 -3.51 1.66
N GLY A 147 -14.33 -3.00 1.14
CA GLY A 147 -14.89 -1.72 1.56
C GLY A 147 -15.35 -1.70 3.04
N HIS A 148 -15.47 -2.86 3.66
CA HIS A 148 -15.85 -3.03 5.05
C HIS A 148 -14.72 -3.57 5.94
N ILE A 149 -13.47 -3.57 5.44
CA ILE A 149 -12.31 -3.93 6.26
C ILE A 149 -12.20 -2.91 7.40
N SER A 150 -12.32 -3.38 8.64
CA SER A 150 -12.00 -2.55 9.80
C SER A 150 -10.49 -2.29 9.86
N GLY A 151 -10.07 -1.26 10.56
CA GLY A 151 -8.67 -0.90 10.66
C GLY A 151 -8.10 -0.05 9.52
N TRP A 152 -8.89 0.27 8.49
CA TRP A 152 -8.49 1.27 7.52
C TRP A 152 -9.14 2.62 7.77
N VAL A 153 -8.41 3.67 7.49
CA VAL A 153 -8.87 5.07 7.58
C VAL A 153 -8.54 5.80 6.29
N GLU A 154 -9.39 6.73 5.94
CA GLU A 154 -9.12 7.66 4.85
C GLU A 154 -8.27 8.81 5.37
N LEU A 155 -7.12 9.04 4.73
CA LEU A 155 -6.28 10.20 4.99
C LEU A 155 -6.70 11.35 4.07
N GLU A 156 -6.19 12.54 4.34
CA GLU A 156 -6.46 13.70 3.48
C GLU A 156 -5.96 13.44 2.05
N ALA A 157 -6.68 14.00 1.07
CA ALA A 157 -6.29 13.93 -0.33
C ALA A 157 -4.93 14.61 -0.58
N LEU A 158 -4.14 14.00 -1.45
CA LEU A 158 -2.84 14.53 -1.87
C LEU A 158 -2.97 15.65 -2.91
#